data_81a193361ffef631c9351f244d7cceef
#
_entry.id   81a193361ffef631c9351f244d7cceef
#
_cell.length_a   1.000
_cell.length_b   1.000
_cell.length_c   1.000
_cell.angle_alpha   90.00
_cell.angle_beta   90.00
_cell.angle_gamma   90.00
#
_symmetry.space_group_name_H-M   'P 1'
#
loop_
_entity.id
_entity.type
_entity.pdbx_description
1 polymer ?
#
loop_
_entity_poly.entity_id
_entity_poly.type
_entity_poly.pdbx_seq_one_letter_code
_entity_poly.pdbx_strand_id
1 'polypeptide(L)'
;MIARDLWLTPLGVWFHGRRIPCTIGRGGITDQKAEGDGATPIGHHRITGLLFRPDRIARHHLPAYARPIGLRDLWCDDPAHPAYNRPVRAPFGVSHERLRRADPLYDLILTTDWNTDPATPGKGSAIFVHTWRGAGFPTAGCVAFDRADLLWIVQRLSPDSCLVVRRR
;
A
#
# COMPACT_ATOMS: atom_id res chain seq x y z
N MET A 1 -6.88 2.29 -20.81
CA MET A 1 -6.19 1.57 -19.71
C MET A 1 -4.73 1.42 -20.10
N ILE A 2 -3.79 1.92 -19.30
CA ILE A 2 -2.35 1.80 -19.56
C ILE A 2 -1.92 0.45 -18.97
N ALA A 3 -1.27 -0.42 -19.74
CA ALA A 3 -0.95 -1.80 -19.33
C ALA A 3 -0.06 -1.88 -18.08
N ARG A 4 0.76 -0.86 -17.82
CA ARG A 4 1.66 -0.77 -16.66
C ARG A 4 1.00 -0.40 -15.34
N ASP A 5 -0.29 0.04 -15.35
CA ASP A 5 -1.00 0.50 -14.16
C ASP A 5 -1.89 -0.59 -13.58
N LEU A 6 -2.03 -0.58 -12.24
CA LEU A 6 -2.95 -1.44 -11.51
C LEU A 6 -4.35 -0.77 -11.50
N TRP A 7 -5.26 -1.24 -12.33
CA TRP A 7 -6.60 -0.69 -12.45
C TRP A 7 -7.58 -1.40 -11.54
N LEU A 8 -8.00 -0.75 -10.46
CA LEU A 8 -9.02 -1.31 -9.56
C LEU A 8 -10.39 -1.35 -10.26
N THR A 9 -10.99 -2.53 -10.28
CA THR A 9 -12.33 -2.82 -10.82
C THR A 9 -13.20 -3.48 -9.74
N PRO A 10 -14.52 -3.61 -9.93
CA PRO A 10 -15.39 -4.35 -9.01
C PRO A 10 -14.99 -5.80 -8.75
N LEU A 11 -14.25 -6.40 -9.68
CA LEU A 11 -13.89 -7.82 -9.65
C LEU A 11 -12.39 -8.06 -9.34
N GLY A 12 -11.69 -7.08 -8.84
CA GLY A 12 -10.26 -7.12 -8.57
C GLY A 12 -9.47 -6.10 -9.38
N VAL A 13 -8.16 -6.22 -9.40
CA VAL A 13 -7.28 -5.34 -10.15
C VAL A 13 -6.98 -5.92 -11.53
N TRP A 14 -7.10 -5.10 -12.56
CA TRP A 14 -6.61 -5.42 -13.91
C TRP A 14 -5.19 -4.92 -14.09
N PHE A 15 -4.26 -5.82 -14.44
CA PHE A 15 -2.85 -5.52 -14.62
C PHE A 15 -2.22 -6.47 -15.63
N HIS A 16 -1.49 -5.94 -16.62
CA HIS A 16 -0.85 -6.72 -17.69
C HIS A 16 -1.75 -7.80 -18.32
N GLY A 17 -2.99 -7.43 -18.67
CA GLY A 17 -3.92 -8.37 -19.31
C GLY A 17 -4.54 -9.42 -18.35
N ARG A 18 -4.23 -9.37 -17.07
CA ARG A 18 -4.73 -10.29 -16.04
C ARG A 18 -5.62 -9.58 -15.04
N ARG A 19 -6.74 -10.21 -14.68
CA ARG A 19 -7.57 -9.81 -13.54
C ARG A 19 -7.09 -10.55 -12.29
N ILE A 20 -6.73 -9.80 -11.26
CA ILE A 20 -6.14 -10.31 -10.01
C ILE A 20 -7.11 -10.00 -8.88
N PRO A 21 -7.57 -11.00 -8.11
CA PRO A 21 -8.39 -10.78 -6.93
C PRO A 21 -7.68 -9.90 -5.91
N CYS A 22 -8.42 -8.98 -5.30
CA CYS A 22 -7.89 -8.12 -4.25
C CYS A 22 -8.96 -7.80 -3.21
N THR A 23 -8.55 -7.29 -2.07
CA THR A 23 -9.41 -6.66 -1.08
C THR A 23 -9.08 -5.18 -0.95
N ILE A 24 -10.06 -4.39 -0.54
CA ILE A 24 -9.95 -2.94 -0.38
C ILE A 24 -10.38 -2.54 1.03
N GLY A 25 -10.37 -1.27 1.33
CA GLY A 25 -10.84 -0.72 2.58
C GLY A 25 -12.27 -1.14 2.92
N ARG A 26 -12.55 -1.43 4.21
CA ARG A 26 -13.90 -1.78 4.71
C ARG A 26 -14.94 -0.68 4.47
N GLY A 27 -14.48 0.58 4.36
CA GLY A 27 -15.31 1.73 4.01
C GLY A 27 -15.61 1.87 2.51
N GLY A 28 -15.16 0.90 1.67
CA GLY A 28 -15.33 0.97 0.22
C GLY A 28 -14.39 1.97 -0.45
N ILE A 29 -14.85 2.56 -1.54
CA ILE A 29 -14.13 3.57 -2.32
C ILE A 29 -14.71 4.95 -2.04
N THR A 30 -13.87 5.96 -1.80
CA THR A 30 -14.31 7.32 -1.46
C THR A 30 -13.52 8.40 -2.20
N ASP A 31 -14.18 9.51 -2.51
CA ASP A 31 -13.54 10.78 -2.92
C ASP A 31 -13.41 11.78 -1.75
N GLN A 32 -13.97 11.44 -0.58
CA GLN A 32 -13.96 12.22 0.66
C GLN A 32 -13.11 11.50 1.73
N LYS A 33 -11.86 11.15 1.37
CA LYS A 33 -10.98 10.38 2.26
C LYS A 33 -10.66 11.15 3.55
N ALA A 34 -10.85 10.48 4.69
CA ALA A 34 -10.46 10.95 6.02
C ALA A 34 -9.64 9.89 6.77
N GLU A 35 -8.81 10.33 7.73
CA GLU A 35 -8.07 9.41 8.60
C GLU A 35 -9.04 8.52 9.39
N GLY A 36 -8.77 7.22 9.43
CA GLY A 36 -9.58 6.25 10.17
C GLY A 36 -10.91 5.82 9.53
N ASP A 37 -11.32 6.38 8.38
CA ASP A 37 -12.58 6.04 7.70
C ASP A 37 -12.61 4.62 7.12
N GLY A 38 -11.45 3.97 7.02
CA GLY A 38 -11.32 2.63 6.45
C GLY A 38 -11.58 2.54 4.96
N ALA A 39 -11.69 3.66 4.23
CA ALA A 39 -12.00 3.67 2.80
C ALA A 39 -10.73 3.80 1.93
N THR A 40 -10.80 3.26 0.71
CA THR A 40 -9.77 3.38 -0.31
C THR A 40 -10.05 4.64 -1.14
N PRO A 41 -9.08 5.59 -1.23
CA PRO A 41 -9.31 6.85 -1.94
C PRO A 41 -9.34 6.67 -3.46
N ILE A 42 -10.24 7.42 -4.11
CA ILE A 42 -10.25 7.59 -5.57
C ILE A 42 -9.00 8.38 -5.99
N GLY A 43 -8.43 8.00 -7.11
CA GLY A 43 -7.30 8.73 -7.69
C GLY A 43 -6.38 7.85 -8.55
N HIS A 44 -5.33 8.49 -9.02
CA HIS A 44 -4.16 7.87 -9.62
C HIS A 44 -3.03 7.98 -8.60
N HIS A 45 -2.73 6.89 -7.92
CA HIS A 45 -1.73 6.84 -6.86
C HIS A 45 -0.45 6.23 -7.43
N ARG A 46 0.57 7.06 -7.64
CA ARG A 46 1.87 6.59 -8.12
C ARG A 46 2.52 5.69 -7.07
N ILE A 47 3.09 4.58 -7.51
CA ILE A 47 3.89 3.71 -6.65
C ILE A 47 5.24 4.40 -6.41
N THR A 48 5.53 4.68 -5.14
CA THR A 48 6.72 5.45 -4.74
C THR A 48 7.84 4.60 -4.15
N GLY A 49 7.52 3.36 -3.76
CA GLY A 49 8.52 2.45 -3.19
C GLY A 49 8.02 1.03 -3.07
N LEU A 50 8.98 0.12 -2.90
CA LEU A 50 8.75 -1.29 -2.61
C LEU A 50 9.57 -1.67 -1.38
N LEU A 51 8.88 -2.08 -0.32
CA LEU A 51 9.46 -2.53 0.94
C LEU A 51 9.21 -4.02 1.12
N PHE A 52 10.15 -4.75 1.70
CA PHE A 52 10.00 -6.20 1.90
C PHE A 52 10.63 -6.71 3.19
N ARG A 53 10.15 -7.83 3.69
CA ARG A 53 10.71 -8.56 4.83
C ARG A 53 11.86 -9.46 4.36
N PRO A 54 13.12 -9.10 4.64
CA PRO A 54 14.29 -9.83 4.12
C PRO A 54 14.45 -11.24 4.73
N ASP A 55 13.80 -11.48 5.86
CA ASP A 55 13.75 -12.79 6.52
C ASP A 55 12.63 -13.71 5.98
N ARG A 56 11.77 -13.21 5.09
CA ARG A 56 10.60 -13.93 4.54
C ARG A 56 10.54 -13.96 3.01
N ILE A 57 11.19 -12.99 2.36
CA ILE A 57 11.23 -12.87 0.90
C ILE A 57 12.67 -12.74 0.45
N ALA A 58 13.11 -13.66 -0.39
CA ALA A 58 14.45 -13.64 -0.93
C ALA A 58 14.64 -12.49 -1.91
N ARG A 59 15.75 -11.75 -1.78
CA ARG A 59 16.05 -10.53 -2.53
C ARG A 59 16.02 -10.73 -4.05
N HIS A 60 16.42 -11.89 -4.54
CA HIS A 60 16.49 -12.20 -5.98
C HIS A 60 15.11 -12.31 -6.66
N HIS A 61 14.02 -12.39 -5.89
CA HIS A 61 12.65 -12.35 -6.43
C HIS A 61 12.14 -10.93 -6.67
N LEU A 62 12.89 -9.90 -6.29
CA LEU A 62 12.44 -8.52 -6.24
C LEU A 62 13.26 -7.61 -7.16
N PRO A 63 12.64 -6.53 -7.69
CA PRO A 63 13.35 -5.50 -8.45
C PRO A 63 14.49 -4.85 -7.66
N ALA A 64 15.49 -4.31 -8.36
CA ALA A 64 16.69 -3.73 -7.75
C ALA A 64 16.41 -2.57 -6.79
N TYR A 65 15.32 -1.84 -6.96
CA TYR A 65 14.92 -0.73 -6.09
C TYR A 65 14.22 -1.14 -4.79
N ALA A 66 13.88 -2.42 -4.60
CA ALA A 66 13.24 -2.90 -3.37
C ALA A 66 14.14 -2.68 -2.15
N ARG A 67 13.57 -2.21 -1.05
CA ARG A 67 14.27 -1.92 0.21
C ARG A 67 13.83 -2.86 1.33
N PRO A 68 14.75 -3.41 2.11
CA PRO A 68 14.40 -4.25 3.25
C PRO A 68 13.75 -3.43 4.36
N ILE A 69 12.71 -4.00 5.00
CA ILE A 69 12.11 -3.46 6.22
C ILE A 69 13.01 -3.78 7.40
N GLY A 70 13.54 -2.74 8.03
CA GLY A 70 14.35 -2.83 9.24
C GLY A 70 13.53 -3.06 10.50
N LEU A 71 14.22 -3.42 11.60
CA LEU A 71 13.59 -3.69 12.92
C LEU A 71 12.91 -2.44 13.50
N ARG A 72 13.37 -1.26 13.14
CA ARG A 72 12.94 0.03 13.70
C ARG A 72 12.08 0.85 12.75
N ASP A 73 11.72 0.31 11.58
CA ASP A 73 10.98 1.04 10.56
C ASP A 73 9.49 1.10 10.91
N LEU A 74 8.99 2.33 10.94
CA LEU A 74 7.62 2.70 11.28
C LEU A 74 7.09 3.68 10.22
N TRP A 75 5.78 3.90 10.24
CA TRP A 75 5.12 4.93 9.43
C TRP A 75 4.23 5.78 10.32
N CYS A 76 4.47 7.09 10.38
CA CYS A 76 3.68 8.00 11.22
C CYS A 76 2.28 8.18 10.63
N ASP A 77 1.27 7.89 11.44
CA ASP A 77 -0.15 8.08 11.11
C ASP A 77 -0.86 9.07 12.05
N ASP A 78 -0.08 9.81 12.87
CA ASP A 78 -0.60 10.86 13.74
C ASP A 78 -0.80 12.17 12.96
N PRO A 79 -2.05 12.62 12.74
CA PRO A 79 -2.33 13.84 11.98
C PRO A 79 -1.79 15.12 12.62
N ALA A 80 -1.49 15.12 13.93
CA ALA A 80 -0.95 16.28 14.64
C ALA A 80 0.59 16.37 14.54
N HIS A 81 1.25 15.33 14.08
CA HIS A 81 2.72 15.28 14.05
C HIS A 81 3.28 15.79 12.71
N PRO A 82 4.39 16.59 12.71
CA PRO A 82 5.00 17.09 11.47
C PRO A 82 5.45 16.01 10.47
N ALA A 83 5.73 14.79 10.95
CA ALA A 83 6.05 13.64 10.10
C ALA A 83 4.82 12.83 9.66
N TYR A 84 3.60 13.38 9.79
CA TYR A 84 2.38 12.69 9.36
C TYR A 84 2.50 12.14 7.95
N ASN A 85 2.08 10.89 7.78
CA ASN A 85 2.13 10.11 6.55
C ASN A 85 3.54 9.98 5.93
N ARG A 86 4.55 9.82 6.80
CA ARG A 86 5.96 9.63 6.40
C ARG A 86 6.60 8.44 7.12
N PRO A 87 7.65 7.83 6.54
CA PRO A 87 8.45 6.84 7.24
C PRO A 87 9.20 7.49 8.42
N VAL A 88 9.18 6.82 9.56
CA VAL A 88 9.90 7.20 10.78
C VAL A 88 10.58 5.99 11.39
N ARG A 89 11.36 6.18 12.46
CA ARG A 89 12.09 5.09 13.12
C ARG A 89 11.85 5.06 14.63
N ALA A 90 11.75 3.85 15.17
CA ALA A 90 11.68 3.67 16.64
C ALA A 90 12.99 4.12 17.34
N PRO A 91 12.93 4.67 18.58
CA PRO A 91 11.72 4.95 19.33
C PRO A 91 10.94 6.14 18.76
N PHE A 92 9.60 6.04 18.74
CA PHE A 92 8.71 7.08 18.23
C PHE A 92 7.45 7.13 19.11
N GLY A 93 7.18 8.28 19.71
CA GLY A 93 6.27 8.40 20.85
C GLY A 93 4.82 8.72 20.51
N VAL A 94 4.47 8.87 19.22
CA VAL A 94 3.10 9.16 18.78
C VAL A 94 2.56 8.03 17.92
N SER A 95 1.32 8.13 17.45
CA SER A 95 0.65 7.08 16.66
C SER A 95 1.43 6.72 15.40
N HIS A 96 1.56 5.42 15.13
CA HIS A 96 2.31 4.92 14.00
C HIS A 96 1.97 3.47 13.63
N GLU A 97 2.13 3.14 12.36
CA GLU A 97 2.12 1.78 11.84
C GLU A 97 3.48 1.11 12.02
N ARG A 98 3.50 -0.12 12.51
CA ARG A 98 4.70 -0.95 12.49
C ARG A 98 4.85 -1.61 11.12
N LEU A 99 5.94 -1.33 10.41
CA LEU A 99 6.19 -1.96 9.11
C LEU A 99 6.69 -3.40 9.27
N ARG A 100 7.48 -3.68 10.33
CA ARG A 100 7.93 -5.03 10.64
C ARG A 100 6.94 -5.73 11.58
N ARG A 101 5.95 -6.41 11.02
CA ARG A 101 4.86 -7.09 11.74
C ARG A 101 5.17 -8.56 12.00
N ALA A 102 4.50 -9.14 13.02
CA ALA A 102 4.54 -10.58 13.28
C ALA A 102 3.73 -11.38 12.24
N ASP A 103 2.59 -10.82 11.80
CA ASP A 103 1.78 -11.39 10.72
C ASP A 103 2.40 -11.13 9.33
N PRO A 104 1.93 -11.82 8.26
CA PRO A 104 2.50 -11.68 6.93
C PRO A 104 1.98 -10.46 6.13
N LEU A 105 1.10 -9.62 6.69
CA LEU A 105 0.41 -8.55 5.94
C LEU A 105 1.40 -7.58 5.29
N TYR A 106 2.51 -7.26 5.98
CA TYR A 106 3.55 -6.37 5.51
C TYR A 106 4.85 -7.08 5.11
N ASP A 107 4.76 -8.34 4.70
CA ASP A 107 5.91 -9.03 4.12
C ASP A 107 6.38 -8.34 2.83
N LEU A 108 5.44 -7.72 2.13
CA LEU A 108 5.65 -6.93 0.91
C LEU A 108 4.71 -5.74 0.90
N ILE A 109 5.25 -4.54 0.71
CA ILE A 109 4.51 -3.27 0.70
C ILE A 109 4.92 -2.45 -0.51
N LEU A 110 3.94 -2.00 -1.29
CA LEU A 110 4.12 -0.88 -2.21
C LEU A 110 3.58 0.38 -1.54
N THR A 111 4.41 1.38 -1.39
CA THR A 111 3.98 2.71 -0.93
C THR A 111 3.43 3.53 -2.09
N THR A 112 2.49 4.42 -1.81
CA THR A 112 1.89 5.32 -2.80
C THR A 112 2.15 6.78 -2.44
N ASP A 113 1.92 7.67 -3.40
CA ASP A 113 2.00 9.12 -3.19
C ASP A 113 0.72 9.75 -2.63
N TRP A 114 -0.25 8.94 -2.17
CA TRP A 114 -1.44 9.48 -1.53
C TRP A 114 -1.07 10.36 -0.34
N ASN A 115 -1.51 11.62 -0.38
CA ASN A 115 -1.38 12.60 0.70
C ASN A 115 0.05 12.74 1.26
N THR A 116 1.08 12.75 0.40
CA THR A 116 2.47 12.71 0.86
C THR A 116 3.24 14.03 0.72
N ASP A 117 2.92 14.89 -0.26
CA ASP A 117 3.78 16.04 -0.56
C ASP A 117 3.01 17.27 -1.05
N PRO A 118 2.66 18.18 -0.12
CA PRO A 118 2.70 18.03 1.35
C PRO A 118 1.56 17.16 1.89
N ALA A 119 1.79 16.48 3.01
CA ALA A 119 0.72 15.77 3.70
C ALA A 119 -0.26 16.75 4.34
N THR A 120 -1.55 16.58 4.06
CA THR A 120 -2.63 17.32 4.71
C THR A 120 -3.10 16.57 5.94
N PRO A 121 -3.04 17.14 7.15
CA PRO A 121 -3.52 16.49 8.37
C PRO A 121 -4.95 15.97 8.24
N GLY A 122 -5.19 14.73 8.69
CA GLY A 122 -6.52 14.11 8.69
C GLY A 122 -7.04 13.61 7.35
N LYS A 123 -6.31 13.81 6.25
CA LYS A 123 -6.71 13.35 4.91
C LYS A 123 -6.41 11.88 4.63
N GLY A 124 -5.96 11.15 5.64
CA GLY A 124 -5.60 9.73 5.54
C GLY A 124 -4.12 9.51 5.28
N SER A 125 -3.59 8.45 5.88
CA SER A 125 -2.19 8.04 5.81
C SER A 125 -2.06 6.58 5.40
N ALA A 126 -0.84 6.14 5.09
CA ALA A 126 -0.46 4.74 4.88
C ALA A 126 -1.38 4.01 3.87
N ILE A 127 -1.73 4.67 2.75
CA ILE A 127 -2.44 3.99 1.65
C ILE A 127 -1.42 3.19 0.85
N PHE A 128 -1.34 1.90 1.19
CA PHE A 128 -0.38 0.97 0.62
C PHE A 128 -1.05 -0.09 -0.25
N VAL A 129 -0.22 -0.80 -1.00
CA VAL A 129 -0.56 -2.11 -1.57
C VAL A 129 0.24 -3.16 -0.82
N HIS A 130 -0.43 -4.18 -0.25
CA HIS A 130 0.24 -5.17 0.60
C HIS A 130 -0.38 -6.57 0.49
N THR A 131 0.12 -7.53 1.25
CA THR A 131 -0.43 -8.90 1.32
C THR A 131 -1.72 -8.90 2.13
N TRP A 132 -2.76 -9.57 1.66
CA TRP A 132 -4.03 -9.67 2.38
C TRP A 132 -4.01 -10.66 3.55
N ARG A 133 -5.00 -10.57 4.43
CA ARG A 133 -5.26 -11.59 5.46
C ARG A 133 -5.85 -12.84 4.84
N GLY A 134 -6.60 -12.70 3.75
CA GLY A 134 -7.30 -13.74 3.01
C GLY A 134 -8.36 -13.13 2.11
N ALA A 135 -8.89 -13.91 1.18
CA ALA A 135 -9.98 -13.50 0.31
C ALA A 135 -11.19 -13.04 1.14
N GLY A 136 -11.77 -11.90 0.79
CA GLY A 136 -12.93 -11.33 1.46
C GLY A 136 -12.66 -10.58 2.76
N PHE A 137 -11.44 -10.59 3.30
CA PHE A 137 -11.09 -9.79 4.48
C PHE A 137 -10.69 -8.36 4.07
N PRO A 138 -11.47 -7.33 4.41
CA PRO A 138 -11.17 -5.96 4.01
C PRO A 138 -9.99 -5.38 4.79
N THR A 139 -9.43 -4.30 4.26
CA THR A 139 -8.35 -3.51 4.87
C THR A 139 -8.90 -2.28 5.61
N ALA A 140 -8.01 -1.45 6.12
CA ALA A 140 -8.34 -0.13 6.66
C ALA A 140 -8.23 1.01 5.61
N GLY A 141 -8.14 0.68 4.32
CA GLY A 141 -8.03 1.65 3.22
C GLY A 141 -7.05 1.24 2.13
N CYS A 142 -6.12 0.36 2.43
CA CYS A 142 -5.15 -0.19 1.48
C CYS A 142 -5.81 -1.12 0.44
N VAL A 143 -5.09 -1.43 -0.64
CA VAL A 143 -5.44 -2.51 -1.56
C VAL A 143 -4.54 -3.71 -1.26
N ALA A 144 -5.12 -4.89 -1.06
CA ALA A 144 -4.34 -6.04 -0.66
C ALA A 144 -4.61 -7.28 -1.53
N PHE A 145 -3.58 -8.09 -1.73
CA PHE A 145 -3.56 -9.24 -2.62
C PHE A 145 -3.08 -10.50 -1.93
N ASP A 146 -3.35 -11.64 -2.55
CA ASP A 146 -2.59 -12.86 -2.26
C ASP A 146 -1.08 -12.61 -2.43
N ARG A 147 -0.29 -13.30 -1.60
CA ARG A 147 1.18 -13.13 -1.63
C ARG A 147 1.80 -13.48 -2.98
N ALA A 148 1.35 -14.55 -3.63
CA ALA A 148 1.87 -14.97 -4.92
C ALA A 148 1.50 -13.97 -6.02
N ASP A 149 0.26 -13.46 -5.98
CA ASP A 149 -0.20 -12.43 -6.92
C ASP A 149 0.55 -11.12 -6.71
N LEU A 150 0.80 -10.70 -5.46
CA LEU A 150 1.57 -9.50 -5.19
C LEU A 150 3.04 -9.62 -5.65
N LEU A 151 3.66 -10.78 -5.45
CA LEU A 151 5.00 -11.07 -5.98
C LEU A 151 5.02 -11.01 -7.52
N TRP A 152 4.00 -11.57 -8.17
CA TRP A 152 3.86 -11.49 -9.62
C TRP A 152 3.70 -10.04 -10.11
N ILE A 153 2.95 -9.21 -9.38
CA ILE A 153 2.76 -7.78 -9.65
C ILE A 153 4.09 -7.04 -9.56
N VAL A 154 4.79 -7.14 -8.44
CA VAL A 154 6.02 -6.34 -8.19
C VAL A 154 7.14 -6.63 -9.18
N GLN A 155 7.20 -7.84 -9.72
CA GLN A 155 8.17 -8.23 -10.77
C GLN A 155 7.88 -7.56 -12.13
N ARG A 156 6.69 -6.97 -12.31
CA ARG A 156 6.22 -6.36 -13.57
C ARG A 156 5.94 -4.87 -13.46
N LEU A 157 6.10 -4.31 -12.27
CA LEU A 157 5.96 -2.87 -12.07
C LEU A 157 7.06 -2.11 -12.80
N SER A 158 6.68 -1.02 -13.42
CA SER A 158 7.60 0.00 -13.93
C SER A 158 7.73 1.17 -12.93
N PRO A 159 8.78 2.00 -13.02
CA PRO A 159 8.97 3.15 -12.12
C PRO A 159 7.79 4.13 -12.11
N ASP A 160 7.00 4.18 -13.19
CA ASP A 160 5.86 5.10 -13.34
C ASP A 160 4.50 4.41 -13.16
N SER A 161 4.47 3.19 -12.64
CA SER A 161 3.21 2.48 -12.40
C SER A 161 2.38 3.18 -11.34
N CYS A 162 1.06 3.22 -11.58
CA CYS A 162 0.07 3.76 -10.65
C CYS A 162 -0.93 2.69 -10.22
N LEU A 163 -1.43 2.82 -9.01
CA LEU A 163 -2.70 2.24 -8.59
C LEU A 163 -3.81 3.21 -8.98
N VAL A 164 -4.69 2.80 -9.88
CA VAL A 164 -5.78 3.63 -10.39
C VAL A 164 -7.09 3.18 -9.77
N VAL A 165 -7.67 4.04 -8.94
CA VAL A 165 -8.95 3.84 -8.27
C VAL A 165 -9.98 4.82 -8.84
N ARG A 166 -11.09 4.31 -9.39
CA ARG A 166 -12.15 5.14 -9.97
C ARG A 166 -13.50 4.88 -9.30
N ARG A 167 -14.43 5.82 -9.39
CA ARG A 167 -15.83 5.56 -9.08
C ARG A 167 -16.34 4.42 -9.97
N ARG A 168 -17.19 3.60 -9.37
CA ARG A 168 -17.91 2.55 -10.07
C ARG A 168 -19.03 3.16 -10.91
#